data_e56cc75e21b1d9e17bd66d9df823e671
#
_entry.id   e56cc75e21b1d9e17bd66d9df823e671
#
_cell.length_a   1.000
_cell.length_b   1.000
_cell.length_c   1.000
_cell.angle_alpha   90.00
_cell.angle_beta   90.00
_cell.angle_gamma   90.00
#
_symmetry.space_group_name_H-M   'P 1'
#
loop_
_entity.id
_entity.type
_entity.pdbx_description
1 polymer ?
#
loop_
_entity_poly.entity_id
_entity_poly.type
_entity_poly.pdbx_seq_one_letter_code
_entity_poly.pdbx_strand_id
1 'polypeptide(L)'
;EEALFESIREWIFDPPGAATSASIDEYVAALTADYKLIFNKTHLEMMADGYGFLRSSDYNYLASPDDIYLSTSQIRLFGLKTGDTVKGVVRPPKEGEKFFPLVRVLKINGHDPQVVRDRVSFEHLTPVFPSEKFKLAEKQSTISTRIIDLFSPIGKGQRGMIVAQPKTGKTMLLK
;
A
#
# COMPACT_ATOMS: atom_id res chain seq x y z
N GLU A 1 1.80 -15.02 -18.75
CA GLU A 1 1.63 -15.21 -17.29
C GLU A 1 0.60 -16.31 -17.00
N GLU A 2 -0.56 -16.34 -17.65
CA GLU A 2 -1.56 -17.42 -17.53
C GLU A 2 -1.01 -18.79 -17.98
N ALA A 3 -0.26 -18.85 -19.06
CA ALA A 3 0.32 -20.10 -19.55
C ALA A 3 1.35 -20.72 -18.59
N LEU A 4 2.04 -19.89 -17.79
CA LEU A 4 2.99 -20.35 -16.78
C LEU A 4 2.24 -20.88 -15.55
N PHE A 5 1.14 -20.26 -15.17
CA PHE A 5 0.28 -20.69 -14.07
C PHE A 5 -0.40 -22.03 -14.38
N GLU A 6 -0.90 -22.23 -15.58
CA GLU A 6 -1.48 -23.49 -16.05
C GLU A 6 -0.41 -24.61 -16.09
N SER A 7 0.79 -24.32 -16.56
CA SER A 7 1.89 -25.30 -16.57
C SER A 7 2.32 -25.74 -15.16
N ILE A 8 2.32 -24.81 -14.19
CA ILE A 8 2.62 -25.12 -12.77
C ILE A 8 1.48 -25.94 -12.15
N ARG A 9 0.25 -25.62 -12.48
CA ARG A 9 -0.94 -26.33 -11.99
C ARG A 9 -0.97 -27.78 -12.50
N GLU A 10 -0.72 -28.01 -13.79
CA GLU A 10 -0.61 -29.35 -14.37
C GLU A 10 0.50 -30.17 -13.69
N TRP A 11 1.65 -29.55 -13.42
CA TRP A 11 2.78 -30.24 -12.80
C TRP A 11 2.55 -30.60 -11.33
N ILE A 12 1.85 -29.78 -10.56
CA ILE A 12 1.50 -30.07 -9.15
C ILE A 12 0.45 -31.18 -9.05
N PHE A 13 -0.50 -31.25 -9.99
CA PHE A 13 -1.61 -32.21 -9.93
C PHE A 13 -1.37 -33.48 -10.75
N ASP A 14 -0.45 -33.45 -11.72
CA ASP A 14 -0.13 -34.60 -12.58
C ASP A 14 1.36 -34.57 -13.03
N PRO A 15 2.31 -34.85 -12.11
CA PRO A 15 3.74 -34.78 -12.42
C PRO A 15 4.11 -35.86 -13.45
N PRO A 16 4.77 -35.48 -14.57
CA PRO A 16 5.17 -36.44 -15.61
C PRO A 16 6.27 -37.39 -15.08
N GLY A 17 5.85 -38.62 -14.79
CA GLY A 17 6.74 -39.71 -14.43
C GLY A 17 7.38 -39.60 -13.03
N ALA A 18 7.76 -40.70 -12.42
CA ALA A 18 8.31 -40.75 -11.05
C ALA A 18 9.53 -39.81 -10.90
N ALA A 19 9.28 -38.55 -10.57
CA ALA A 19 10.32 -37.58 -10.24
C ALA A 19 10.99 -38.01 -8.94
N THR A 20 12.29 -38.21 -8.97
CA THR A 20 13.08 -38.44 -7.75
C THR A 20 13.09 -37.16 -6.89
N SER A 21 13.15 -37.28 -5.57
CA SER A 21 13.19 -36.12 -4.65
C SER A 21 14.25 -35.07 -5.05
N ALA A 22 15.40 -35.55 -5.57
CA ALA A 22 16.46 -34.67 -6.07
C ALA A 22 16.05 -33.84 -7.28
N SER A 23 15.21 -34.36 -8.19
CA SER A 23 14.74 -33.60 -9.36
C SER A 23 13.66 -32.58 -8.97
N ILE A 24 12.89 -32.84 -7.92
CA ILE A 24 11.92 -31.90 -7.34
C ILE A 24 12.66 -30.75 -6.67
N ASP A 25 13.68 -31.05 -5.87
CA ASP A 25 14.49 -30.02 -5.18
C ASP A 25 15.27 -29.14 -6.17
N GLU A 26 15.78 -29.70 -7.26
CA GLU A 26 16.47 -28.96 -8.32
C GLU A 26 15.49 -28.09 -9.13
N TYR A 27 14.27 -28.58 -9.39
CA TYR A 27 13.24 -27.82 -10.07
C TYR A 27 12.66 -26.71 -9.16
N VAL A 28 12.44 -26.99 -7.89
CA VAL A 28 12.05 -25.99 -6.89
C VAL A 28 13.17 -24.95 -6.71
N ALA A 29 14.44 -25.35 -6.70
CA ALA A 29 15.57 -24.42 -6.65
C ALA A 29 15.67 -23.56 -7.92
N ALA A 30 15.44 -24.11 -9.12
CA ALA A 30 15.38 -23.36 -10.36
C ALA A 30 14.17 -22.41 -10.40
N LEU A 31 13.00 -22.88 -9.98
CA LEU A 31 11.81 -22.03 -9.82
C LEU A 31 12.04 -20.92 -8.79
N THR A 32 12.72 -21.18 -7.68
CA THR A 32 13.01 -20.20 -6.62
C THR A 32 14.16 -19.25 -6.97
N ALA A 33 15.07 -19.63 -7.87
CA ALA A 33 16.13 -18.74 -8.36
C ALA A 33 15.62 -17.62 -9.26
N ASP A 34 14.53 -17.84 -10.00
CA ASP A 34 13.96 -16.88 -10.96
C ASP A 34 12.64 -16.23 -10.51
N TYR A 35 12.04 -16.63 -9.39
CA TYR A 35 10.81 -16.02 -8.90
C TYR A 35 11.03 -14.63 -8.32
N LYS A 36 11.13 -13.66 -9.21
CA LYS A 36 10.85 -12.25 -8.93
C LYS A 36 9.34 -12.07 -8.79
N LEU A 37 8.76 -12.51 -7.69
CA LEU A 37 7.36 -12.20 -7.39
C LEU A 37 7.22 -10.70 -7.23
N ILE A 38 6.68 -10.06 -8.28
CA ILE A 38 6.43 -8.62 -8.31
C ILE A 38 5.03 -8.40 -7.75
N PHE A 39 4.93 -7.94 -6.51
CA PHE A 39 3.66 -7.56 -5.90
C PHE A 39 3.28 -6.13 -6.25
N ASN A 40 2.09 -5.95 -6.82
CA ASN A 40 1.63 -4.65 -7.33
C ASN A 40 0.58 -3.93 -6.45
N LYS A 41 0.05 -4.55 -5.38
CA LYS A 41 -1.09 -4.02 -4.63
C LYS A 41 -1.00 -4.27 -3.12
N THR A 42 0.15 -4.01 -2.55
CA THR A 42 0.36 -4.24 -1.12
C THR A 42 0.62 -2.91 -0.41
N HIS A 43 -0.05 -2.69 0.71
CA HIS A 43 0.16 -1.51 1.55
C HIS A 43 1.01 -1.87 2.75
N LEU A 44 1.96 -1.01 3.06
CA LEU A 44 2.81 -1.16 4.22
C LEU A 44 2.03 -0.87 5.51
N GLU A 45 2.04 -1.80 6.43
CA GLU A 45 1.65 -1.60 7.82
C GLU A 45 2.89 -1.72 8.70
N MET A 46 3.18 -0.66 9.45
CA MET A 46 4.31 -0.64 10.38
C MET A 46 3.90 -1.14 11.75
N MET A 47 4.73 -2.00 12.33
CA MET A 47 4.57 -2.47 13.71
C MET A 47 5.29 -1.54 14.69
N ALA A 48 4.90 -1.58 15.97
CA ALA A 48 5.47 -0.76 17.04
C ALA A 48 7.00 -0.92 17.17
N ASP A 49 7.51 -2.11 16.87
CA ASP A 49 8.95 -2.44 16.92
C ASP A 49 9.74 -1.94 15.70
N GLY A 50 9.09 -1.24 14.77
CA GLY A 50 9.71 -0.58 13.62
C GLY A 50 9.96 -1.47 12.40
N TYR A 51 9.60 -2.74 12.42
CA TYR A 51 9.47 -3.58 11.23
C TYR A 51 8.07 -3.45 10.62
N GLY A 52 7.82 -4.03 9.47
CA GLY A 52 6.52 -3.91 8.82
C GLY A 52 6.13 -5.10 7.96
N PHE A 53 4.87 -5.11 7.57
CA PHE A 53 4.30 -6.07 6.64
C PHE A 53 3.64 -5.37 5.46
N LEU A 54 3.82 -5.91 4.27
CA LEU A 54 3.01 -5.52 3.12
C LEU A 54 1.75 -6.38 3.11
N ARG A 55 0.62 -5.73 3.31
CA ARG A 55 -0.71 -6.35 3.34
C ARG A 55 -1.35 -6.33 1.96
N SER A 56 -1.97 -7.44 1.56
CA SER A 56 -2.68 -7.54 0.29
C SER A 56 -4.10 -6.98 0.37
N SER A 57 -4.54 -6.35 -0.72
CA SER A 57 -5.95 -5.95 -0.91
C SER A 57 -6.90 -7.15 -0.94
N ASP A 58 -6.42 -8.31 -1.36
CA ASP A 58 -7.23 -9.53 -1.51
C ASP A 58 -7.72 -10.06 -0.16
N TYR A 59 -6.98 -9.75 0.91
CA TYR A 59 -7.35 -10.05 2.30
C TYR A 59 -7.89 -8.81 3.04
N ASN A 60 -8.35 -7.78 2.32
CA ASN A 60 -8.80 -6.52 2.91
C ASN A 60 -7.78 -5.88 3.85
N TYR A 61 -6.49 -6.03 3.56
CA TYR A 61 -5.35 -5.56 4.36
C TYR A 61 -5.28 -6.15 5.77
N LEU A 62 -5.96 -7.26 6.02
CA LEU A 62 -5.83 -8.02 7.26
C LEU A 62 -4.61 -8.95 7.22
N ALA A 63 -4.19 -9.40 8.39
CA ALA A 63 -3.07 -10.35 8.51
C ALA A 63 -3.34 -11.64 7.74
N SER A 64 -2.40 -12.02 6.88
CA SER A 64 -2.50 -13.22 6.05
C SER A 64 -1.17 -13.98 6.00
N PRO A 65 -1.21 -15.28 5.63
CA PRO A 65 0.02 -16.05 5.41
C PRO A 65 0.91 -15.50 4.29
N ASP A 66 0.31 -14.77 3.35
CA ASP A 66 0.99 -14.20 2.17
C ASP A 66 1.60 -12.81 2.45
N ASP A 67 1.61 -12.38 3.71
CA ASP A 67 2.20 -11.12 4.10
C ASP A 67 3.71 -11.12 3.85
N ILE A 68 4.20 -10.00 3.31
CA ILE A 68 5.62 -9.82 3.02
C ILE A 68 6.26 -9.04 4.16
N TYR A 69 7.28 -9.63 4.75
CA TYR A 69 8.03 -9.01 5.84
C TYR A 69 9.04 -7.98 5.33
N LEU A 70 9.06 -6.81 5.96
CA LEU A 70 10.07 -5.77 5.78
C LEU A 70 10.85 -5.56 7.07
N SER A 71 12.17 -5.55 6.96
CA SER A 71 13.05 -5.27 8.09
C SER A 71 13.06 -3.78 8.44
N THR A 72 13.34 -3.46 9.70
CA THR A 72 13.51 -2.08 10.18
C THR A 72 14.57 -1.30 9.39
N SER A 73 15.64 -1.98 8.97
CA SER A 73 16.71 -1.38 8.16
C SER A 73 16.22 -0.95 6.78
N GLN A 74 15.38 -1.75 6.12
CA GLN A 74 14.78 -1.40 4.82
C GLN A 74 13.81 -0.22 4.96
N ILE A 75 12.97 -0.22 6.00
CA ILE A 75 12.02 0.87 6.27
C ILE A 75 12.78 2.19 6.46
N ARG A 76 13.84 2.18 7.26
CA ARG A 76 14.67 3.39 7.48
C ARG A 76 15.44 3.83 6.25
N LEU A 77 16.02 2.88 5.50
CA LEU A 77 16.81 3.17 4.30
C LEU A 77 16.00 3.90 3.23
N PHE A 78 14.76 3.48 3.02
CA PHE A 78 13.88 4.03 1.98
C PHE A 78 12.88 5.08 2.51
N GLY A 79 12.90 5.39 3.81
CA GLY A 79 11.96 6.33 4.42
C GLY A 79 10.49 5.91 4.26
N LEU A 80 10.22 4.60 4.38
CA LEU A 80 8.87 4.05 4.18
C LEU A 80 7.95 4.46 5.33
N LYS A 81 6.68 4.67 4.99
CA LYS A 81 5.62 5.03 5.95
C LYS A 81 4.43 4.10 5.79
N THR A 82 3.64 3.98 6.84
CA THR A 82 2.36 3.25 6.79
C THR A 82 1.49 3.77 5.65
N GLY A 83 0.92 2.86 4.86
CA GLY A 83 0.12 3.16 3.69
C GLY A 83 0.90 3.25 2.37
N ASP A 84 2.24 3.20 2.39
CA ASP A 84 3.02 3.18 1.16
C ASP A 84 2.79 1.87 0.39
N THR A 85 2.63 2.00 -0.92
CA THR A 85 2.57 0.86 -1.84
C THR A 85 3.97 0.55 -2.33
N VAL A 86 4.44 -0.66 -2.05
CA VAL A 86 5.80 -1.09 -2.42
C VAL A 86 5.74 -2.13 -3.53
N LYS A 87 6.53 -1.93 -4.58
CA LYS A 87 6.83 -2.92 -5.61
C LYS A 87 8.24 -3.42 -5.43
N GLY A 88 8.42 -4.73 -5.30
CA GLY A 88 9.73 -5.27 -5.02
C GLY A 88 9.87 -6.74 -5.38
N VAL A 89 11.01 -7.30 -5.02
CA VAL A 89 11.37 -8.71 -5.20
C VAL A 89 11.38 -9.38 -3.83
N VAL A 90 10.69 -10.48 -3.71
CA VAL A 90 10.66 -11.31 -2.51
C VAL A 90 11.37 -12.64 -2.77
N ARG A 91 11.77 -13.32 -1.72
CA ARG A 91 12.25 -14.68 -1.77
C ARG A 91 11.34 -15.60 -0.95
N PRO A 92 11.37 -16.90 -1.20
CA PRO A 92 10.70 -17.85 -0.34
C PRO A 92 11.28 -17.82 1.09
N PRO A 93 10.46 -18.10 2.11
CA PRO A 93 10.92 -18.19 3.48
C PRO A 93 11.91 -19.36 3.63
N LYS A 94 12.97 -19.15 4.41
CA LYS A 94 13.90 -20.21 4.81
C LYS A 94 13.32 -21.00 5.98
N GLU A 95 13.97 -22.13 6.29
CA GLU A 95 13.62 -22.95 7.44
C GLU A 95 13.61 -22.09 8.72
N GLY A 96 12.47 -22.06 9.42
CA GLY A 96 12.24 -21.23 10.59
C GLY A 96 11.67 -19.82 10.32
N GLU A 97 11.59 -19.36 9.08
CA GLU A 97 10.92 -18.12 8.71
C GLU A 97 9.44 -18.37 8.40
N LYS A 98 8.55 -17.53 8.91
CA LYS A 98 7.10 -17.68 8.72
C LYS A 98 6.56 -16.90 7.52
N PHE A 99 7.23 -15.82 7.14
CA PHE A 99 6.75 -14.87 6.12
C PHE A 99 7.77 -14.73 5.00
N PHE A 100 7.31 -14.30 3.82
CA PHE A 100 8.14 -13.99 2.68
C PHE A 100 8.92 -12.69 2.92
N PRO A 101 10.26 -12.68 3.00
CA PRO A 101 11.00 -11.46 3.18
C PRO A 101 11.19 -10.69 1.88
N LEU A 102 11.04 -9.37 1.94
CA LEU A 102 11.37 -8.48 0.83
C LEU A 102 12.89 -8.39 0.69
N VAL A 103 13.40 -8.72 -0.52
CA VAL A 103 14.83 -8.69 -0.83
C VAL A 103 15.23 -7.35 -1.43
N ARG A 104 14.44 -6.85 -2.38
CA ARG A 104 14.75 -5.63 -3.12
C ARG A 104 13.50 -4.78 -3.36
N VAL A 105 13.59 -3.50 -3.06
CA VAL A 105 12.57 -2.50 -3.40
C VAL A 105 12.85 -1.99 -4.83
N LEU A 106 11.85 -2.03 -5.70
CA LEU A 106 11.92 -1.52 -7.07
C LEU A 106 11.24 -0.16 -7.21
N LYS A 107 10.02 -0.02 -6.68
CA LYS A 107 9.25 1.23 -6.71
C LYS A 107 8.47 1.41 -5.41
N ILE A 108 8.25 2.67 -5.04
CA ILE A 108 7.44 3.08 -3.90
C ILE A 108 6.41 4.07 -4.42
N ASN A 109 5.11 3.78 -4.25
CA ASN A 109 4.01 4.60 -4.79
C ASN A 109 4.16 4.89 -6.30
N GLY A 110 4.75 3.96 -7.06
CA GLY A 110 5.00 4.10 -8.49
C GLY A 110 6.26 4.88 -8.88
N HIS A 111 6.96 5.48 -7.91
CA HIS A 111 8.18 6.28 -8.10
C HIS A 111 9.44 5.51 -7.71
N ASP A 112 10.60 6.02 -8.13
CA ASP A 112 11.88 5.47 -7.70
C ASP A 112 12.10 5.70 -6.20
N PRO A 113 12.72 4.74 -5.50
CA PRO A 113 12.96 4.85 -4.06
C PRO A 113 13.75 6.09 -3.65
N GLN A 114 14.68 6.56 -4.49
CA GLN A 114 15.47 7.76 -4.22
C GLN A 114 14.62 9.03 -4.16
N VAL A 115 13.64 9.17 -5.08
CA VAL A 115 12.72 10.32 -5.12
C VAL A 115 11.80 10.32 -3.90
N VAL A 116 11.35 9.14 -3.48
CA VAL A 116 10.42 9.00 -2.35
C VAL A 116 11.11 9.26 -1.01
N ARG A 117 12.39 8.94 -0.90
CA ARG A 117 13.17 9.15 0.31
C ARG A 117 13.19 10.61 0.77
N ASP A 118 13.28 11.54 -0.17
CA ASP A 118 13.38 12.98 0.09
C ASP A 118 12.02 13.68 0.17
N ARG A 119 10.92 12.90 0.21
CA ARG A 119 9.56 13.44 0.29
C ARG A 119 9.30 14.17 1.62
N VAL A 120 8.60 15.28 1.54
CA VAL A 120 8.06 15.99 2.69
C VAL A 120 6.79 15.29 3.18
N SER A 121 6.70 15.02 4.49
CA SER A 121 5.49 14.46 5.10
C SER A 121 4.35 15.46 5.02
N PHE A 122 3.12 14.95 4.86
CA PHE A 122 1.91 15.77 4.79
C PHE A 122 1.76 16.72 5.98
N GLU A 123 2.10 16.27 7.18
CA GLU A 123 2.08 17.06 8.41
C GLU A 123 3.02 18.28 8.42
N HIS A 124 4.05 18.28 7.55
CA HIS A 124 5.00 19.39 7.41
C HIS A 124 4.67 20.31 6.23
N LEU A 125 3.58 20.03 5.49
CA LEU A 125 3.14 20.90 4.41
C LEU A 125 2.48 22.16 4.96
N THR A 126 2.84 23.30 4.39
CA THR A 126 2.19 24.57 4.71
C THR A 126 0.81 24.63 4.05
N PRO A 127 -0.29 24.82 4.80
CA PRO A 127 -1.61 24.96 4.22
C PRO A 127 -1.71 26.26 3.41
N VAL A 128 -2.18 26.17 2.19
CA VAL A 128 -2.43 27.31 1.32
C VAL A 128 -3.92 27.65 1.38
N PHE A 129 -4.27 28.78 1.99
CA PHE A 129 -5.64 29.27 2.03
C PHE A 129 -6.00 29.99 0.73
N PRO A 130 -7.25 29.81 0.23
CA PRO A 130 -7.68 30.47 -1.00
C PRO A 130 -7.81 31.99 -0.82
N SER A 131 -7.33 32.77 -1.78
CA SER A 131 -7.53 34.23 -1.84
C SER A 131 -8.98 34.57 -2.17
N GLU A 132 -9.59 33.84 -3.12
CA GLU A 132 -11.01 33.97 -3.47
C GLU A 132 -11.77 32.76 -2.88
N LYS A 133 -12.59 33.00 -1.89
CA LYS A 133 -13.34 31.97 -1.18
C LYS A 133 -14.86 32.20 -1.29
N PHE A 134 -15.61 31.10 -1.15
CA PHE A 134 -17.04 31.17 -0.90
C PHE A 134 -17.29 31.64 0.53
N LYS A 135 -18.33 32.45 0.72
CA LYS A 135 -18.82 32.87 2.04
C LYS A 135 -20.08 32.06 2.32
N LEU A 136 -19.92 30.91 2.95
CA LEU A 136 -21.03 29.99 3.21
C LEU A 136 -21.99 30.51 4.28
N ALA A 137 -21.49 31.31 5.22
CA ALA A 137 -22.26 31.85 6.33
C ALA A 137 -22.91 33.21 6.07
N GLU A 138 -23.01 33.67 4.80
CA GLU A 138 -23.46 35.02 4.49
C GLU A 138 -24.99 35.20 4.62
N LYS A 139 -25.80 34.28 4.07
CA LYS A 139 -27.27 34.40 4.01
C LYS A 139 -28.00 33.53 5.05
N GLN A 140 -27.56 32.29 5.24
CA GLN A 140 -28.10 31.37 6.20
C GLN A 140 -26.97 30.80 7.06
N SER A 141 -26.61 31.54 8.08
CA SER A 141 -25.54 31.20 8.97
C SER A 141 -25.94 30.07 9.92
N THR A 142 -25.36 28.90 9.75
CA THR A 142 -25.40 27.81 10.71
C THR A 142 -24.05 27.70 11.44
N ILE A 143 -24.01 27.02 12.58
CA ILE A 143 -22.75 26.78 13.28
C ILE A 143 -21.76 26.02 12.39
N SER A 144 -22.26 25.06 11.63
CA SER A 144 -21.42 24.25 10.70
C SER A 144 -20.81 25.09 9.57
N THR A 145 -21.60 25.96 8.93
CA THR A 145 -21.11 26.83 7.84
C THR A 145 -20.10 27.85 8.35
N ARG A 146 -20.30 28.39 9.56
CA ARG A 146 -19.34 29.29 10.22
C ARG A 146 -18.01 28.60 10.53
N ILE A 147 -18.06 27.35 11.01
CA ILE A 147 -16.85 26.55 11.28
C ILE A 147 -16.07 26.30 9.98
N ILE A 148 -16.76 25.94 8.90
CA ILE A 148 -16.11 25.73 7.60
C ILE A 148 -15.44 27.01 7.12
N ASP A 149 -16.14 28.14 7.14
CA ASP A 149 -15.59 29.41 6.68
C ASP A 149 -14.38 29.88 7.48
N LEU A 150 -14.30 29.54 8.77
CA LEU A 150 -13.21 29.94 9.65
C LEU A 150 -12.00 29.00 9.57
N PHE A 151 -12.23 27.68 9.57
CA PHE A 151 -11.17 26.70 9.71
C PHE A 151 -10.80 25.98 8.41
N SER A 152 -11.73 25.87 7.47
CA SER A 152 -11.56 25.16 6.21
C SER A 152 -12.18 25.92 5.05
N PRO A 153 -11.77 27.18 4.78
CA PRO A 153 -12.40 27.98 3.76
C PRO A 153 -12.29 27.32 2.38
N ILE A 154 -13.39 27.33 1.63
CA ILE A 154 -13.48 26.72 0.31
C ILE A 154 -13.25 27.77 -0.75
N GLY A 155 -12.20 27.60 -1.56
CA GLY A 155 -11.87 28.47 -2.68
C GLY A 155 -12.74 28.22 -3.90
N LYS A 156 -12.92 29.26 -4.72
CA LYS A 156 -13.59 29.12 -6.02
C LYS A 156 -12.76 28.23 -6.95
N GLY A 157 -13.37 27.18 -7.51
CA GLY A 157 -12.70 26.18 -8.33
C GLY A 157 -11.95 25.11 -7.58
N GLN A 158 -11.94 25.13 -6.24
CA GLN A 158 -11.30 24.12 -5.41
C GLN A 158 -12.10 22.81 -5.43
N ARG A 159 -11.39 21.66 -5.37
CA ARG A 159 -11.98 20.36 -5.10
C ARG A 159 -11.97 20.10 -3.59
N GLY A 160 -13.13 19.79 -3.02
CA GLY A 160 -13.27 19.45 -1.61
C GLY A 160 -13.99 18.11 -1.44
N MET A 161 -13.72 17.44 -0.33
CA MET A 161 -14.40 16.21 0.04
C MET A 161 -14.88 16.31 1.49
N ILE A 162 -16.18 16.12 1.70
CA ILE A 162 -16.78 16.05 3.04
C ILE A 162 -16.89 14.60 3.44
N VAL A 163 -16.10 14.19 4.44
CA VAL A 163 -16.08 12.82 4.97
C VAL A 163 -16.81 12.81 6.31
N ALA A 164 -17.86 12.01 6.39
CA ALA A 164 -18.62 11.80 7.63
C ALA A 164 -19.40 10.48 7.56
N GLN A 165 -19.86 9.99 8.69
CA GLN A 165 -20.71 8.80 8.77
C GLN A 165 -22.02 8.98 7.98
N PRO A 166 -22.71 7.90 7.58
CA PRO A 166 -24.04 7.99 7.00
C PRO A 166 -25.02 8.73 7.90
N LYS A 167 -25.97 9.48 7.32
CA LYS A 167 -27.05 10.22 8.00
C LYS A 167 -26.61 11.38 8.92
N THR A 168 -25.39 11.89 8.80
CA THR A 168 -24.87 13.03 9.59
C THR A 168 -25.15 14.41 9.01
N GLY A 169 -25.96 14.50 7.94
CA GLY A 169 -26.36 15.77 7.36
C GLY A 169 -25.40 16.36 6.30
N LYS A 170 -24.50 15.54 5.70
CA LYS A 170 -23.58 16.00 4.62
C LYS A 170 -24.29 16.74 3.51
N THR A 171 -25.43 16.23 3.05
CA THR A 171 -26.21 16.83 1.96
C THR A 171 -26.83 18.19 2.37
N MET A 172 -27.12 18.39 3.66
CA MET A 172 -27.62 19.66 4.16
C MET A 172 -26.57 20.77 4.13
N LEU A 173 -25.29 20.42 4.20
CA LEU A 173 -24.20 21.40 4.05
C LEU A 173 -23.97 21.82 2.58
N LEU A 174 -24.42 20.99 1.62
CA LEU A 174 -24.25 21.24 0.18
C LEU A 174 -25.46 21.95 -0.45
N LYS A 175 -26.60 22.06 0.25
CA LYS A 175 -27.80 22.78 -0.18
C LYS A 175 -27.78 24.21 0.32
#